data_59f28df8412492b76f40b1ff713fc52b
#
_entry.id   59f28df8412492b76f40b1ff713fc52b
#
_cell.length_a   1.000
_cell.length_b   1.000
_cell.length_c   1.000
_cell.angle_alpha   90.00
_cell.angle_beta   90.00
_cell.angle_gamma   90.00
#
_symmetry.space_group_name_H-M   'P 1'
#
loop_
_entity.id
_entity.type
_entity.pdbx_description
1 polymer ?
#
loop_
_entity_poly.entity_id
_entity_poly.type
_entity_poly.pdbx_seq_one_letter_code
_entity_poly.pdbx_strand_id
1 'polypeptide(L)'
;MDHDAANTVASPPAGAVADATHAMAIAVRSCRMAMMIESMNRVYRQSARAFPDFQRAPNQGDRPDLYELENRAIDPDGLVLAAMTKLAPWSGRTLVDLGCGSGFWLPGYAEQAKAVIGIEPDGELLPLAAGRHPRARVLPGSAEHLPLADSSIDVVHARFAYFWPPRCGAGLAEVLRVLRTGGSLVVVDNDQRNGSFAELLRSVGYVAQGQAETTDVWWAERGANRVEVMSRWQFESRADLESVMRMEFPGPASAAWLADHPDALGLTYGYVLFAIRKPSDRP
;
A
#
# COMPACT_ATOMS: atom_id res chain seq x y z
N MET A 1 -13.70 -79.37 -30.75
CA MET A 1 -13.00 -79.19 -29.44
C MET A 1 -12.78 -77.72 -29.28
N ASP A 2 -13.70 -77.14 -28.57
CA ASP A 2 -13.77 -75.72 -28.34
C ASP A 2 -12.78 -75.29 -27.28
N HIS A 3 -12.11 -74.17 -27.46
CA HIS A 3 -11.47 -73.41 -26.39
C HIS A 3 -11.86 -71.95 -26.54
N ASP A 4 -12.90 -71.64 -25.83
CA ASP A 4 -13.37 -70.30 -25.54
C ASP A 4 -12.44 -69.68 -24.47
N ALA A 5 -11.66 -68.66 -24.81
CA ALA A 5 -10.82 -67.90 -23.89
C ALA A 5 -11.55 -66.60 -23.53
N ALA A 6 -12.30 -66.63 -22.43
CA ALA A 6 -12.95 -65.46 -21.88
C ALA A 6 -11.89 -64.45 -21.38
N ASN A 7 -11.84 -63.32 -22.04
CA ASN A 7 -11.00 -62.16 -21.67
C ASN A 7 -11.70 -61.34 -20.55
N THR A 8 -11.44 -61.66 -19.29
CA THR A 8 -11.93 -60.90 -18.12
C THR A 8 -11.07 -59.66 -17.92
N VAL A 9 -11.54 -58.52 -18.41
CA VAL A 9 -10.99 -57.20 -18.03
C VAL A 9 -11.36 -56.93 -16.59
N ALA A 10 -10.37 -56.98 -15.70
CA ALA A 10 -10.56 -56.63 -14.28
C ALA A 10 -10.84 -55.14 -14.14
N SER A 11 -11.95 -54.79 -13.51
CA SER A 11 -12.26 -53.40 -13.14
C SER A 11 -11.30 -52.92 -12.08
N PRO A 12 -10.80 -51.67 -12.17
CA PRO A 12 -9.89 -51.12 -11.16
C PRO A 12 -10.59 -51.00 -9.82
N PRO A 13 -9.85 -51.09 -8.68
CA PRO A 13 -10.42 -50.98 -7.34
C PRO A 13 -11.00 -49.59 -7.13
N ALA A 14 -12.16 -49.51 -6.50
CA ALA A 14 -12.97 -48.28 -6.28
C ALA A 14 -12.19 -47.11 -5.63
N GLY A 15 -11.13 -47.40 -4.84
CA GLY A 15 -10.24 -46.40 -4.25
C GLY A 15 -9.34 -45.64 -5.25
N ALA A 16 -8.87 -46.32 -6.31
CA ALA A 16 -8.00 -45.70 -7.31
C ALA A 16 -8.73 -44.67 -8.21
N VAL A 17 -10.04 -44.85 -8.41
CA VAL A 17 -10.89 -43.91 -9.18
C VAL A 17 -11.19 -42.64 -8.35
N ALA A 18 -11.38 -42.78 -7.05
CA ALA A 18 -11.63 -41.65 -6.15
C ALA A 18 -10.37 -40.76 -6.00
N ASP A 19 -9.19 -41.35 -5.89
CA ASP A 19 -7.91 -40.63 -5.82
C ASP A 19 -7.59 -39.90 -7.13
N ALA A 20 -7.82 -40.52 -8.28
CA ALA A 20 -7.63 -39.87 -9.59
C ALA A 20 -8.59 -38.69 -9.81
N THR A 21 -9.84 -38.83 -9.36
CA THR A 21 -10.84 -37.75 -9.45
C THR A 21 -10.49 -36.57 -8.53
N HIS A 22 -9.99 -36.84 -7.34
CA HIS A 22 -9.56 -35.83 -6.39
C HIS A 22 -8.29 -35.09 -6.89
N ALA A 23 -7.29 -35.81 -7.40
CA ALA A 23 -6.09 -35.23 -7.99
C ALA A 23 -6.43 -34.38 -9.23
N MET A 24 -7.34 -34.81 -10.07
CA MET A 24 -7.80 -34.07 -11.25
C MET A 24 -8.57 -32.78 -10.84
N ALA A 25 -9.38 -32.83 -9.79
CA ALA A 25 -10.07 -31.65 -9.26
C ALA A 25 -9.11 -30.61 -8.69
N ILE A 26 -8.02 -31.04 -8.02
CA ILE A 26 -6.97 -30.15 -7.53
C ILE A 26 -6.21 -29.53 -8.72
N ALA A 27 -5.83 -30.32 -9.72
CA ALA A 27 -5.14 -29.83 -10.91
C ALA A 27 -5.99 -28.81 -11.70
N VAL A 28 -7.28 -29.05 -11.87
CA VAL A 28 -8.21 -28.11 -12.53
C VAL A 28 -8.39 -26.82 -11.73
N ARG A 29 -8.46 -26.88 -10.40
CA ARG A 29 -8.50 -25.69 -9.54
C ARG A 29 -7.21 -24.89 -9.64
N SER A 30 -6.05 -25.55 -9.61
CA SER A 30 -4.75 -24.91 -9.76
C SER A 30 -4.57 -24.27 -11.14
N CYS A 31 -5.00 -24.94 -12.21
CA CYS A 31 -4.95 -24.41 -13.56
C CYS A 31 -5.90 -23.20 -13.75
N ARG A 32 -7.12 -23.25 -13.19
CA ARG A 32 -8.04 -22.11 -13.21
C ARG A 32 -7.49 -20.92 -12.42
N MET A 33 -6.88 -21.18 -11.27
CA MET A 33 -6.23 -20.15 -10.47
C MET A 33 -5.07 -19.50 -11.23
N ALA A 34 -4.20 -20.29 -11.86
CA ALA A 34 -3.09 -19.79 -12.67
C ALA A 34 -3.58 -18.95 -13.87
N MET A 35 -4.61 -19.42 -14.61
CA MET A 35 -5.19 -18.65 -15.72
C MET A 35 -5.87 -17.37 -15.24
N MET A 36 -6.51 -17.38 -14.08
CA MET A 36 -7.13 -16.18 -13.49
C MET A 36 -6.05 -15.17 -13.09
N ILE A 37 -4.97 -15.61 -12.46
CA ILE A 37 -3.81 -14.78 -12.10
C ILE A 37 -3.16 -14.20 -13.37
N GLU A 38 -2.98 -14.99 -14.40
CA GLU A 38 -2.38 -14.51 -15.66
C GLU A 38 -3.28 -13.54 -16.42
N SER A 39 -4.60 -13.76 -16.41
CA SER A 39 -5.60 -12.83 -16.94
C SER A 39 -5.62 -11.52 -16.15
N MET A 40 -5.60 -11.58 -14.81
CA MET A 40 -5.48 -10.43 -13.94
C MET A 40 -4.18 -9.67 -14.21
N ASN A 41 -3.04 -10.36 -14.28
CA ASN A 41 -1.74 -9.75 -14.58
C ASN A 41 -1.72 -9.04 -15.94
N ARG A 42 -2.41 -9.58 -16.94
CA ARG A 42 -2.54 -8.93 -18.25
C ARG A 42 -3.36 -7.65 -18.19
N VAL A 43 -4.50 -7.70 -17.49
CA VAL A 43 -5.36 -6.52 -17.25
C VAL A 43 -4.59 -5.46 -16.46
N TYR A 44 -3.87 -5.85 -15.40
CA TYR A 44 -3.09 -4.94 -14.57
C TYR A 44 -1.94 -4.27 -15.33
N ARG A 45 -1.19 -5.02 -16.16
CA ARG A 45 -0.11 -4.45 -17.00
C ARG A 45 -0.63 -3.48 -18.06
N GLN A 46 -1.84 -3.69 -18.57
CA GLN A 46 -2.48 -2.76 -19.50
C GLN A 46 -2.97 -1.49 -18.79
N SER A 47 -3.45 -1.61 -17.56
CA SER A 47 -3.95 -0.48 -16.75
C SER A 47 -2.84 0.47 -16.30
N ALA A 48 -1.65 -0.03 -15.97
CA ALA A 48 -0.51 0.77 -15.49
C ALA A 48 -0.01 1.85 -16.49
N ARG A 49 -0.32 1.69 -17.80
CA ARG A 49 -0.02 2.70 -18.83
C ARG A 49 -1.13 3.75 -19.01
N ALA A 50 -2.22 3.63 -18.26
CA ALA A 50 -3.43 4.42 -18.47
C ALA A 50 -3.54 5.65 -17.56
N PHE A 51 -2.65 5.82 -16.58
CA PHE A 51 -2.75 6.90 -15.59
C PHE A 51 -1.68 7.97 -15.82
N PRO A 52 -2.03 9.13 -16.41
CA PRO A 52 -1.07 10.18 -16.73
C PRO A 52 -0.51 10.90 -15.49
N ASP A 53 -1.20 10.82 -14.37
CA ASP A 53 -0.80 11.35 -13.05
C ASP A 53 0.15 10.41 -12.28
N PHE A 54 0.34 9.19 -12.76
CA PHE A 54 1.20 8.22 -12.09
C PHE A 54 2.68 8.47 -12.41
N GLN A 55 3.47 8.61 -11.35
CA GLN A 55 4.93 8.59 -11.40
C GLN A 55 5.42 7.43 -10.54
N ARG A 56 6.11 6.48 -11.16
CA ARG A 56 6.62 5.29 -10.47
C ARG A 56 7.69 5.69 -9.45
N ALA A 57 7.50 5.29 -8.20
CA ALA A 57 8.49 5.48 -7.17
C ALA A 57 9.65 4.49 -7.37
N PRO A 58 10.91 4.95 -7.51
CA PRO A 58 12.03 4.05 -7.79
C PRO A 58 12.30 3.08 -6.64
N ASN A 59 12.17 3.52 -5.38
CA ASN A 59 12.39 2.68 -4.21
C ASN A 59 11.43 1.48 -4.18
N GLN A 60 10.13 1.69 -4.07
CA GLN A 60 9.11 0.65 -4.03
C GLN A 60 9.01 -0.12 -5.35
N GLY A 61 9.07 0.59 -6.49
CA GLY A 61 8.93 0.00 -7.81
C GLY A 61 10.09 -0.93 -8.18
N ASP A 62 11.33 -0.51 -7.93
CA ASP A 62 12.54 -1.24 -8.34
C ASP A 62 13.01 -2.23 -7.28
N ARG A 63 12.75 -1.97 -6.00
CA ARG A 63 13.19 -2.79 -4.86
C ARG A 63 12.05 -3.06 -3.87
N PRO A 64 10.97 -3.73 -4.30
CA PRO A 64 9.85 -4.05 -3.42
C PRO A 64 10.25 -4.90 -2.21
N ASP A 65 11.33 -5.69 -2.33
CA ASP A 65 11.94 -6.47 -1.25
C ASP A 65 12.48 -5.58 -0.12
N LEU A 66 13.24 -4.53 -0.44
CA LEU A 66 13.77 -3.57 0.53
C LEU A 66 12.65 -2.67 1.10
N TYR A 67 11.69 -2.32 0.27
CA TYR A 67 10.54 -1.53 0.72
C TYR A 67 9.67 -2.31 1.73
N GLU A 68 9.63 -3.65 1.64
CA GLU A 68 9.03 -4.50 2.67
C GLU A 68 9.79 -4.47 3.99
N LEU A 69 11.13 -4.41 3.96
CA LEU A 69 11.96 -4.24 5.16
C LEU A 69 11.68 -2.88 5.81
N GLU A 70 11.63 -1.82 4.99
CA GLU A 70 11.26 -0.48 5.44
C GLU A 70 9.90 -0.44 6.11
N ASN A 71 8.86 -0.97 5.45
CA ASN A 71 7.50 -1.00 6.00
C ASN A 71 7.42 -1.72 7.36
N ARG A 72 8.23 -2.75 7.59
CA ARG A 72 8.32 -3.43 8.89
C ARG A 72 9.02 -2.59 9.95
N ALA A 73 9.97 -1.76 9.54
CA ALA A 73 10.74 -0.89 10.44
C ALA A 73 9.99 0.39 10.84
N ILE A 74 9.02 0.82 10.01
CA ILE A 74 8.25 2.03 10.22
C ILE A 74 7.35 1.89 11.46
N ASP A 75 7.41 2.90 12.34
CA ASP A 75 6.47 3.11 13.45
C ASP A 75 6.29 1.87 14.34
N PRO A 76 7.37 1.31 14.91
CA PRO A 76 7.31 0.06 15.68
C PRO A 76 6.43 0.15 16.94
N ASP A 77 6.19 1.36 17.44
CA ASP A 77 5.33 1.61 18.62
C ASP A 77 3.86 1.89 18.24
N GLY A 78 3.53 1.93 16.95
CA GLY A 78 2.17 2.16 16.45
C GLY A 78 1.62 3.58 16.70
N LEU A 79 2.48 4.57 16.87
CA LEU A 79 2.09 5.97 17.18
C LEU A 79 1.38 6.63 16.00
N VAL A 80 1.86 6.38 14.77
CA VAL A 80 1.25 6.89 13.53
C VAL A 80 -0.11 6.22 13.33
N LEU A 81 -0.19 4.89 13.51
CA LEU A 81 -1.42 4.14 13.38
C LEU A 81 -2.47 4.60 14.42
N ALA A 82 -2.06 4.89 15.66
CA ALA A 82 -2.91 5.43 16.70
C ALA A 82 -3.44 6.83 16.34
N ALA A 83 -2.58 7.69 15.78
CA ALA A 83 -2.98 9.03 15.33
C ALA A 83 -3.98 8.95 14.16
N MET A 84 -3.74 8.09 13.17
CA MET A 84 -4.67 7.84 12.06
C MET A 84 -6.03 7.36 12.58
N THR A 85 -6.04 6.41 13.51
CA THR A 85 -7.26 5.88 14.14
C THR A 85 -8.05 6.98 14.86
N LYS A 86 -7.36 7.87 15.56
CA LYS A 86 -7.98 9.00 16.27
C LYS A 86 -8.58 10.03 15.29
N LEU A 87 -7.89 10.30 14.19
CA LEU A 87 -8.33 11.26 13.16
C LEU A 87 -9.53 10.74 12.36
N ALA A 88 -9.51 9.47 11.97
CA ALA A 88 -10.55 8.83 11.17
C ALA A 88 -10.70 7.35 11.54
N PRO A 89 -11.46 7.00 12.59
CA PRO A 89 -11.67 5.61 12.96
C PRO A 89 -12.36 4.84 11.84
N TRP A 90 -11.82 3.65 11.51
CA TRP A 90 -12.30 2.82 10.40
C TRP A 90 -12.96 1.51 10.83
N SER A 91 -13.07 1.24 12.11
CA SER A 91 -13.76 0.04 12.61
C SER A 91 -15.20 -0.02 12.10
N GLY A 92 -15.56 -1.14 11.45
CA GLY A 92 -16.88 -1.34 10.86
C GLY A 92 -17.19 -0.49 9.61
N ARG A 93 -16.21 0.23 9.04
CA ARG A 93 -16.36 1.16 7.91
C ARG A 93 -15.71 0.62 6.65
N THR A 94 -16.05 1.20 5.49
CA THR A 94 -15.37 0.96 4.21
C THR A 94 -14.16 1.87 4.11
N LEU A 95 -12.97 1.28 4.04
CA LEU A 95 -11.70 1.98 3.95
C LEU A 95 -11.06 1.78 2.58
N VAL A 96 -10.53 2.86 2.01
CA VAL A 96 -9.65 2.84 0.84
C VAL A 96 -8.22 3.15 1.28
N ASP A 97 -7.27 2.32 0.85
CA ASP A 97 -5.84 2.58 0.89
C ASP A 97 -5.40 3.05 -0.49
N LEU A 98 -5.20 4.36 -0.64
CA LEU A 98 -4.87 5.01 -1.91
C LEU A 98 -3.36 5.07 -2.11
N GLY A 99 -2.88 4.45 -3.20
CA GLY A 99 -1.47 4.18 -3.41
C GLY A 99 -1.01 3.04 -2.49
N CYS A 100 -1.74 1.93 -2.49
CA CYS A 100 -1.49 0.84 -1.54
C CYS A 100 -0.19 0.07 -1.81
N GLY A 101 0.48 0.33 -2.93
CA GLY A 101 1.74 -0.30 -3.30
C GLY A 101 1.63 -1.83 -3.34
N SER A 102 2.54 -2.53 -2.68
CA SER A 102 2.53 -3.98 -2.51
C SER A 102 1.42 -4.49 -1.58
N GLY A 103 0.61 -3.60 -1.01
CA GLY A 103 -0.49 -3.94 -0.12
C GLY A 103 -0.08 -4.27 1.32
N PHE A 104 1.10 -3.83 1.77
CA PHE A 104 1.64 -4.17 3.10
C PHE A 104 0.65 -3.89 4.24
N TRP A 105 -0.08 -2.78 4.19
CA TRP A 105 -0.99 -2.35 5.25
C TRP A 105 -2.41 -2.94 5.16
N LEU A 106 -2.79 -3.53 4.03
CA LEU A 106 -4.13 -4.06 3.80
C LEU A 106 -4.58 -5.10 4.84
N PRO A 107 -3.72 -6.05 5.30
CA PRO A 107 -4.10 -6.99 6.34
C PRO A 107 -4.51 -6.31 7.65
N GLY A 108 -3.70 -5.36 8.14
CA GLY A 108 -3.98 -4.64 9.38
C GLY A 108 -5.28 -3.82 9.32
N TYR A 109 -5.57 -3.20 8.19
CA TYR A 109 -6.86 -2.53 7.98
C TYR A 109 -8.04 -3.52 7.98
N ALA A 110 -7.85 -4.69 7.36
CA ALA A 110 -8.90 -5.70 7.25
C ALA A 110 -9.29 -6.36 8.57
N GLU A 111 -8.50 -6.22 9.63
CA GLU A 111 -8.84 -6.71 10.97
C GLU A 111 -10.07 -5.98 11.54
N GLN A 112 -10.20 -4.70 11.29
CA GLN A 112 -11.21 -3.83 11.91
C GLN A 112 -12.22 -3.26 10.91
N ALA A 113 -11.81 -3.02 9.67
CA ALA A 113 -12.68 -2.45 8.65
C ALA A 113 -13.78 -3.45 8.23
N LYS A 114 -14.96 -2.92 7.87
CA LYS A 114 -16.03 -3.69 7.21
C LYS A 114 -15.59 -4.17 5.82
N ALA A 115 -14.92 -3.29 5.08
CA ALA A 115 -14.38 -3.57 3.76
C ALA A 115 -13.10 -2.75 3.55
N VAL A 116 -12.10 -3.34 2.88
CA VAL A 116 -10.84 -2.69 2.51
C VAL A 116 -10.67 -2.75 1.00
N ILE A 117 -10.35 -1.61 0.42
CA ILE A 117 -10.07 -1.46 -1.01
C ILE A 117 -8.69 -0.82 -1.16
N GLY A 118 -7.76 -1.54 -1.80
CA GLY A 118 -6.48 -0.96 -2.24
C GLY A 118 -6.62 -0.38 -3.64
N ILE A 119 -6.12 0.83 -3.85
CA ILE A 119 -6.02 1.46 -5.17
C ILE A 119 -4.54 1.64 -5.49
N GLU A 120 -4.10 1.09 -6.64
CA GLU A 120 -2.69 1.14 -7.04
C GLU A 120 -2.58 1.36 -8.56
N PRO A 121 -1.81 2.37 -9.03
CA PRO A 121 -1.57 2.59 -10.45
C PRO A 121 -0.48 1.70 -11.03
N ASP A 122 0.49 1.22 -10.24
CA ASP A 122 1.57 0.37 -10.73
C ASP A 122 1.10 -1.06 -10.98
N GLY A 123 1.04 -1.43 -12.26
CA GLY A 123 0.62 -2.78 -12.67
C GLY A 123 1.54 -3.91 -12.19
N GLU A 124 2.78 -3.61 -11.79
CA GLU A 124 3.71 -4.60 -11.26
C GLU A 124 3.47 -4.87 -9.77
N LEU A 125 2.97 -3.88 -9.03
CA LEU A 125 2.65 -4.01 -7.60
C LEU A 125 1.25 -4.58 -7.35
N LEU A 126 0.30 -4.39 -8.28
CA LEU A 126 -1.08 -4.86 -8.14
C LEU A 126 -1.21 -6.35 -7.80
N PRO A 127 -0.49 -7.29 -8.45
CA PRO A 127 -0.58 -8.71 -8.10
C PRO A 127 -0.09 -9.01 -6.68
N LEU A 128 0.94 -8.30 -6.21
CA LEU A 128 1.45 -8.43 -4.84
C LEU A 128 0.40 -7.97 -3.84
N ALA A 129 -0.18 -6.78 -4.06
CA ALA A 129 -1.23 -6.24 -3.21
C ALA A 129 -2.47 -7.14 -3.17
N ALA A 130 -2.92 -7.66 -4.33
CA ALA A 130 -4.07 -8.55 -4.41
C ALA A 130 -3.86 -9.88 -3.66
N GLY A 131 -2.62 -10.34 -3.53
CA GLY A 131 -2.27 -11.54 -2.77
C GLY A 131 -2.18 -11.34 -1.26
N ARG A 132 -2.19 -10.11 -0.75
CA ARG A 132 -1.93 -9.82 0.67
C ARG A 132 -2.99 -10.32 1.63
N HIS A 133 -4.25 -10.15 1.28
CA HIS A 133 -5.34 -10.52 2.18
C HIS A 133 -6.63 -10.83 1.43
N PRO A 134 -7.31 -11.98 1.72
CA PRO A 134 -8.48 -12.43 0.96
C PRO A 134 -9.71 -11.53 1.10
N ARG A 135 -9.78 -10.70 2.15
CA ARG A 135 -10.87 -9.72 2.35
C ARG A 135 -10.57 -8.34 1.77
N ALA A 136 -9.36 -8.08 1.29
CA ALA A 136 -9.01 -6.82 0.65
C ALA A 136 -9.26 -6.94 -0.86
N ARG A 137 -9.97 -5.98 -1.42
CA ARG A 137 -10.17 -5.86 -2.86
C ARG A 137 -9.15 -4.86 -3.40
N VAL A 138 -8.31 -5.27 -4.35
CA VAL A 138 -7.35 -4.38 -5.00
C VAL A 138 -7.81 -4.04 -6.40
N LEU A 139 -7.77 -2.76 -6.75
CA LEU A 139 -8.21 -2.22 -8.03
C LEU A 139 -7.11 -1.37 -8.67
N PRO A 140 -6.92 -1.48 -10.00
CA PRO A 140 -6.12 -0.54 -10.74
C PRO A 140 -6.79 0.83 -10.73
N GLY A 141 -6.03 1.88 -10.42
CA GLY A 141 -6.52 3.26 -10.37
C GLY A 141 -5.43 4.20 -9.86
N SER A 142 -5.62 5.48 -10.09
CA SER A 142 -4.77 6.54 -9.55
C SER A 142 -5.57 7.49 -8.67
N ALA A 143 -4.89 8.45 -8.04
CA ALA A 143 -5.56 9.43 -7.19
C ALA A 143 -6.52 10.32 -7.99
N GLU A 144 -6.21 10.60 -9.26
CA GLU A 144 -7.06 11.41 -10.14
C GLU A 144 -8.13 10.59 -10.89
N HIS A 145 -8.05 9.24 -10.80
CA HIS A 145 -8.95 8.31 -11.49
C HIS A 145 -9.35 7.16 -10.58
N LEU A 146 -10.20 7.43 -9.59
CA LEU A 146 -10.69 6.43 -8.65
C LEU A 146 -11.83 5.60 -9.25
N PRO A 147 -11.69 4.28 -9.42
CA PRO A 147 -12.73 3.40 -9.97
C PRO A 147 -13.82 3.08 -8.94
N LEU A 148 -14.32 4.11 -8.26
CA LEU A 148 -15.25 4.03 -7.16
C LEU A 148 -16.44 4.96 -7.41
N ALA A 149 -17.62 4.54 -6.95
CA ALA A 149 -18.84 5.35 -7.05
C ALA A 149 -18.78 6.56 -6.11
N ASP A 150 -19.52 7.61 -6.46
CA ASP A 150 -19.71 8.79 -5.63
C ASP A 150 -20.28 8.40 -4.26
N SER A 151 -19.81 9.06 -3.20
CA SER A 151 -20.35 8.92 -1.85
C SER A 151 -20.45 7.45 -1.38
N SER A 152 -19.46 6.62 -1.72
CA SER A 152 -19.46 5.18 -1.40
C SER A 152 -18.46 4.79 -0.31
N ILE A 153 -17.53 5.69 0.08
CA ILE A 153 -16.40 5.41 0.95
C ILE A 153 -16.53 6.19 2.26
N ASP A 154 -16.18 5.56 3.38
CA ASP A 154 -16.21 6.19 4.69
C ASP A 154 -14.86 6.82 5.06
N VAL A 155 -13.74 6.14 4.72
CA VAL A 155 -12.39 6.59 5.06
C VAL A 155 -11.46 6.33 3.87
N VAL A 156 -10.62 7.31 3.53
CA VAL A 156 -9.50 7.17 2.61
C VAL A 156 -8.22 7.43 3.37
N HIS A 157 -7.27 6.51 3.31
CA HIS A 157 -5.89 6.72 3.73
C HIS A 157 -5.01 6.86 2.49
N ALA A 158 -4.05 7.78 2.54
CA ALA A 158 -2.96 7.89 1.57
C ALA A 158 -1.65 8.03 2.36
N ARG A 159 -0.78 7.02 2.28
CA ARG A 159 0.50 6.98 2.99
C ARG A 159 1.63 7.13 1.99
N PHE A 160 2.38 8.24 2.06
CA PHE A 160 3.49 8.53 1.15
C PHE A 160 3.11 8.42 -0.33
N ALA A 161 1.88 8.80 -0.68
CA ALA A 161 1.32 8.62 -2.00
C ALA A 161 0.60 9.87 -2.49
N TYR A 162 0.94 10.33 -3.70
CA TYR A 162 0.28 11.36 -4.50
C TYR A 162 0.16 12.77 -3.86
N PHE A 163 -0.17 12.90 -2.57
CA PHE A 163 -0.54 14.16 -1.96
C PHE A 163 0.66 15.07 -1.62
N TRP A 164 1.41 15.44 -2.64
CA TRP A 164 2.51 16.42 -2.55
C TRP A 164 2.09 17.77 -3.15
N PRO A 165 1.58 18.72 -2.32
CA PRO A 165 1.17 20.04 -2.78
C PRO A 165 2.27 20.78 -3.58
N PRO A 166 1.83 21.65 -4.52
CA PRO A 166 0.47 22.11 -4.77
C PRO A 166 -0.30 21.33 -5.85
N ARG A 167 0.29 20.33 -6.48
CA ARG A 167 -0.25 19.71 -7.72
C ARG A 167 -1.27 18.58 -7.49
N CYS A 168 -1.66 18.34 -6.25
CA CYS A 168 -2.56 17.23 -5.89
C CYS A 168 -4.05 17.60 -5.79
N GLY A 169 -4.45 18.76 -6.34
CA GLY A 169 -5.84 19.24 -6.23
C GLY A 169 -6.86 18.35 -6.93
N ALA A 170 -6.52 17.77 -8.09
CA ALA A 170 -7.42 16.89 -8.84
C ALA A 170 -7.72 15.60 -8.05
N GLY A 171 -6.69 14.96 -7.48
CA GLY A 171 -6.88 13.79 -6.63
C GLY A 171 -7.64 14.08 -5.35
N LEU A 172 -7.47 15.28 -4.76
CA LEU A 172 -8.29 15.67 -3.62
C LEU A 172 -9.76 15.79 -4.02
N ALA A 173 -10.08 16.35 -5.19
CA ALA A 173 -11.44 16.42 -5.70
C ALA A 173 -12.04 15.02 -5.90
N GLU A 174 -11.29 14.07 -6.48
CA GLU A 174 -11.72 12.68 -6.65
C GLU A 174 -11.96 11.99 -5.30
N VAL A 175 -11.06 12.15 -4.33
CA VAL A 175 -11.26 11.61 -2.98
C VAL A 175 -12.52 12.20 -2.35
N LEU A 176 -12.74 13.51 -2.45
CA LEU A 176 -13.96 14.13 -1.94
C LEU A 176 -15.23 13.66 -2.69
N ARG A 177 -15.14 13.34 -3.98
CA ARG A 177 -16.26 12.75 -4.74
C ARG A 177 -16.66 11.39 -4.16
N VAL A 178 -15.70 10.49 -3.95
CA VAL A 178 -15.99 9.13 -3.49
C VAL A 178 -16.32 9.04 -2.00
N LEU A 179 -15.87 9.98 -1.17
CA LEU A 179 -16.20 10.03 0.24
C LEU A 179 -17.69 10.34 0.44
N ARG A 180 -18.32 9.62 1.36
CA ARG A 180 -19.64 9.97 1.89
C ARG A 180 -19.57 11.29 2.64
N THR A 181 -20.67 11.97 2.75
CA THR A 181 -20.85 13.08 3.70
C THR A 181 -20.39 12.65 5.11
N GLY A 182 -19.50 13.42 5.72
CA GLY A 182 -18.87 13.10 6.99
C GLY A 182 -17.78 12.03 6.94
N GLY A 183 -17.47 11.50 5.76
CA GLY A 183 -16.28 10.65 5.52
C GLY A 183 -14.98 11.45 5.61
N SER A 184 -13.86 10.76 5.77
CA SER A 184 -12.57 11.39 6.06
C SER A 184 -11.45 10.91 5.13
N LEU A 185 -10.58 11.84 4.72
CA LEU A 185 -9.27 11.58 4.17
C LEU A 185 -8.23 11.76 5.27
N VAL A 186 -7.28 10.84 5.39
CA VAL A 186 -6.05 11.01 6.18
C VAL A 186 -4.86 10.76 5.27
N VAL A 187 -4.03 11.77 5.11
CA VAL A 187 -2.75 11.70 4.42
C VAL A 187 -1.64 11.59 5.45
N VAL A 188 -0.72 10.67 5.26
CA VAL A 188 0.51 10.53 6.06
C VAL A 188 1.69 10.84 5.16
N ASP A 189 2.53 11.76 5.58
CA ASP A 189 3.74 12.16 4.85
C ASP A 189 4.90 12.38 5.82
N ASN A 190 6.10 12.57 5.27
CA ASN A 190 7.30 12.87 6.02
C ASN A 190 7.18 14.24 6.71
N ASP A 191 7.48 14.30 8.00
CA ASP A 191 7.79 15.59 8.62
C ASP A 191 9.16 16.05 8.12
N GLN A 192 9.16 17.13 7.34
CA GLN A 192 10.38 17.68 6.74
C GLN A 192 11.20 18.52 7.72
N ARG A 193 10.74 18.67 8.97
CA ARG A 193 11.35 19.53 9.99
C ARG A 193 12.12 18.76 11.06
N ASN A 194 11.54 17.66 11.52
CA ASN A 194 11.95 17.00 12.75
C ASN A 194 12.45 15.57 12.54
N GLY A 195 13.48 15.18 13.27
CA GLY A 195 14.07 13.86 13.26
C GLY A 195 15.21 13.66 12.26
N SER A 196 16.00 12.63 12.49
CA SER A 196 17.17 12.31 11.66
C SER A 196 16.82 12.01 10.20
N PHE A 197 15.60 11.47 9.97
CA PHE A 197 15.11 11.25 8.60
C PHE A 197 14.93 12.57 7.85
N ALA A 198 14.34 13.59 8.49
CA ALA A 198 14.18 14.90 7.90
C ALA A 198 15.53 15.60 7.63
N GLU A 199 16.53 15.40 8.51
CA GLU A 199 17.89 15.89 8.29
C GLU A 199 18.52 15.26 7.04
N LEU A 200 18.36 13.96 6.87
CA LEU A 200 18.81 13.24 5.67
C LEU A 200 18.10 13.74 4.41
N LEU A 201 16.78 13.90 4.41
CA LEU A 201 16.02 14.44 3.26
C LEU A 201 16.56 15.82 2.83
N ARG A 202 16.84 16.69 3.80
CA ARG A 202 17.41 18.02 3.52
C ARG A 202 18.85 17.93 2.99
N SER A 203 19.67 17.03 3.56
CA SER A 203 21.08 16.87 3.17
C SER A 203 21.25 16.39 1.73
N VAL A 204 20.31 15.59 1.22
CA VAL A 204 20.31 15.11 -0.18
C VAL A 204 19.52 16.02 -1.13
N GLY A 205 18.93 17.11 -0.63
CA GLY A 205 18.19 18.06 -1.44
C GLY A 205 16.81 17.58 -1.91
N TYR A 206 16.23 16.57 -1.25
CA TYR A 206 14.87 16.07 -1.57
C TYR A 206 13.78 17.03 -1.08
N VAL A 207 14.11 17.93 -0.17
CA VAL A 207 13.20 18.94 0.37
C VAL A 207 13.74 20.32 0.06
N ALA A 208 12.95 21.12 -0.66
CA ALA A 208 13.28 22.51 -0.93
C ALA A 208 13.05 23.38 0.32
N GLN A 209 13.82 24.46 0.43
CA GLN A 209 13.60 25.44 1.49
C GLN A 209 12.18 26.03 1.42
N GLY A 210 11.45 26.06 2.53
CA GLY A 210 10.08 26.56 2.60
C GLY A 210 9.01 25.59 2.09
N GLN A 211 9.39 24.38 1.66
CA GLN A 211 8.43 23.40 1.14
C GLN A 211 7.43 22.94 2.21
N ALA A 212 7.90 22.72 3.43
CA ALA A 212 7.05 22.31 4.53
C ALA A 212 5.99 23.36 4.86
N GLU A 213 6.37 24.65 4.85
CA GLU A 213 5.45 25.79 5.08
C GLU A 213 4.44 25.91 3.95
N THR A 214 4.85 25.75 2.71
CA THR A 214 3.96 25.77 1.54
C THR A 214 2.95 24.62 1.60
N THR A 215 3.40 23.44 2.00
CA THR A 215 2.54 22.27 2.21
C THR A 215 1.51 22.52 3.31
N ASP A 216 1.94 23.05 4.44
CA ASP A 216 1.05 23.34 5.57
C ASP A 216 -0.02 24.38 5.20
N VAL A 217 0.37 25.45 4.52
CA VAL A 217 -0.57 26.49 4.04
C VAL A 217 -1.59 25.88 3.07
N TRP A 218 -1.14 25.08 2.11
CA TRP A 218 -2.01 24.45 1.13
C TRP A 218 -3.10 23.57 1.79
N TRP A 219 -2.71 22.80 2.80
CA TRP A 219 -3.66 21.96 3.55
C TRP A 219 -4.57 22.77 4.47
N ALA A 220 -4.03 23.81 5.14
CA ALA A 220 -4.80 24.69 6.02
C ALA A 220 -5.90 25.44 5.26
N GLU A 221 -5.62 25.94 4.05
CA GLU A 221 -6.61 26.59 3.17
C GLU A 221 -7.79 25.67 2.81
N ARG A 222 -7.59 24.34 2.92
CA ARG A 222 -8.61 23.32 2.64
C ARG A 222 -9.26 22.76 3.92
N GLY A 223 -8.99 23.39 5.04
CA GLY A 223 -9.56 23.02 6.33
C GLY A 223 -9.02 21.71 6.90
N ALA A 224 -7.83 21.30 6.51
CA ALA A 224 -7.21 20.10 7.05
C ALA A 224 -6.78 20.31 8.50
N ASN A 225 -7.04 19.31 9.35
CA ASN A 225 -6.41 19.19 10.64
C ASN A 225 -5.01 18.59 10.46
N ARG A 226 -3.99 19.26 11.01
CA ARG A 226 -2.59 18.85 10.94
C ARG A 226 -2.15 18.28 12.28
N VAL A 227 -1.50 17.12 12.26
CA VAL A 227 -0.96 16.45 13.44
C VAL A 227 0.48 16.00 13.13
N GLU A 228 1.40 16.28 14.03
CA GLU A 228 2.76 15.77 14.02
C GLU A 228 2.88 14.53 14.91
N VAL A 229 3.64 13.54 14.44
CA VAL A 229 3.93 12.33 15.19
C VAL A 229 5.43 12.05 15.08
N MET A 230 6.14 12.11 16.21
CA MET A 230 7.51 11.64 16.26
C MET A 230 7.53 10.16 16.59
N SER A 231 8.07 9.37 15.67
CA SER A 231 8.31 7.94 15.81
C SER A 231 9.74 7.60 15.38
N ARG A 232 9.98 6.42 14.88
CA ARG A 232 11.28 5.99 14.39
C ARG A 232 11.17 4.87 13.34
N TRP A 233 12.27 4.64 12.62
CA TRP A 233 12.58 3.34 12.07
C TRP A 233 13.27 2.49 13.13
N GLN A 234 12.99 1.20 13.14
CA GLN A 234 13.68 0.20 13.96
C GLN A 234 13.81 -1.09 13.15
N PHE A 235 15.04 -1.42 12.78
CA PHE A 235 15.36 -2.63 12.03
C PHE A 235 15.82 -3.75 12.96
N GLU A 236 15.64 -5.00 12.51
CA GLU A 236 16.11 -6.18 13.25
C GLU A 236 17.61 -6.35 13.14
N SER A 237 18.22 -5.90 12.05
CA SER A 237 19.66 -5.98 11.84
C SER A 237 20.26 -4.70 11.28
N ARG A 238 21.56 -4.52 11.49
CA ARG A 238 22.34 -3.45 10.90
C ARG A 238 22.37 -3.54 9.36
N ALA A 239 22.44 -4.74 8.82
CA ALA A 239 22.47 -4.97 7.38
C ALA A 239 21.15 -4.51 6.71
N ASP A 240 20.01 -4.70 7.38
CA ASP A 240 18.72 -4.24 6.89
C ASP A 240 18.65 -2.71 6.89
N LEU A 241 19.05 -2.06 8.00
CA LEU A 241 19.15 -0.61 8.07
C LEU A 241 20.04 -0.05 6.95
N GLU A 242 21.23 -0.60 6.75
CA GLU A 242 22.15 -0.14 5.71
C GLU A 242 21.55 -0.30 4.31
N SER A 243 20.86 -1.41 4.05
CA SER A 243 20.26 -1.68 2.75
C SER A 243 19.14 -0.69 2.43
N VAL A 244 18.27 -0.42 3.39
CA VAL A 244 17.18 0.55 3.22
C VAL A 244 17.71 1.98 3.17
N MET A 245 18.68 2.34 4.02
CA MET A 245 19.32 3.67 3.99
C MET A 245 19.95 3.98 2.64
N ARG A 246 20.60 3.00 2.01
CA ARG A 246 21.21 3.19 0.67
C ARG A 246 20.17 3.26 -0.44
N MET A 247 19.01 2.63 -0.27
CA MET A 247 17.88 2.74 -1.19
C MET A 247 17.24 4.14 -1.11
N GLU A 248 16.91 4.59 0.10
CA GLU A 248 16.21 5.86 0.33
C GLU A 248 17.11 7.08 0.13
N PHE A 249 18.37 6.98 0.51
CA PHE A 249 19.36 8.07 0.44
C PHE A 249 20.60 7.62 -0.33
N PRO A 250 20.51 7.41 -1.65
CA PRO A 250 21.67 6.97 -2.44
C PRO A 250 22.79 8.00 -2.39
N GLY A 251 24.04 7.51 -2.29
CA GLY A 251 25.22 8.36 -2.34
C GLY A 251 25.89 8.60 -0.98
N PRO A 252 26.62 9.74 -0.82
CA PRO A 252 27.49 9.96 0.33
C PRO A 252 26.76 10.23 1.65
N ALA A 253 25.53 10.73 1.61
CA ALA A 253 24.80 11.13 2.82
C ALA A 253 24.47 9.92 3.71
N SER A 254 23.95 8.83 3.12
CA SER A 254 23.72 7.61 3.87
C SER A 254 25.00 6.98 4.39
N ALA A 255 26.08 6.99 3.60
CA ALA A 255 27.39 6.47 4.02
C ALA A 255 27.98 7.26 5.20
N ALA A 256 27.89 8.58 5.18
CA ALA A 256 28.34 9.45 6.28
C ALA A 256 27.52 9.18 7.55
N TRP A 257 26.18 9.19 7.43
CA TRP A 257 25.32 8.93 8.58
C TRP A 257 25.59 7.57 9.21
N LEU A 258 25.75 6.52 8.38
CA LEU A 258 26.05 5.15 8.84
C LEU A 258 27.42 5.06 9.52
N ALA A 259 28.42 5.82 9.06
CA ALA A 259 29.75 5.87 9.69
C ALA A 259 29.71 6.56 11.06
N ASP A 260 28.93 7.65 11.18
CA ASP A 260 28.76 8.40 12.42
C ASP A 260 27.91 7.66 13.46
N HIS A 261 27.14 6.65 13.03
CA HIS A 261 26.23 5.86 13.89
C HIS A 261 26.47 4.34 13.74
N PRO A 262 27.67 3.84 14.13
CA PRO A 262 28.06 2.43 13.84
C PRO A 262 27.16 1.38 14.51
N ASP A 263 26.61 1.68 15.68
CA ASP A 263 25.79 0.75 16.46
C ASP A 263 24.28 0.96 16.29
N ALA A 264 23.85 1.91 15.45
CA ALA A 264 22.43 2.19 15.24
C ALA A 264 21.74 1.05 14.52
N LEU A 265 20.53 0.71 14.96
CA LEU A 265 19.58 -0.18 14.29
C LEU A 265 18.35 0.59 13.77
N GLY A 266 18.35 1.91 13.86
CA GLY A 266 17.23 2.75 13.44
C GLY A 266 17.58 4.22 13.56
N LEU A 267 16.59 5.05 13.27
CA LEU A 267 16.72 6.51 13.36
C LEU A 267 15.36 7.15 13.71
N THR A 268 15.39 8.37 14.25
CA THR A 268 14.16 9.12 14.52
C THR A 268 13.51 9.57 13.22
N TYR A 269 12.19 9.34 13.14
CA TYR A 269 11.40 9.64 11.97
C TYR A 269 10.12 10.40 12.35
N GLY A 270 10.07 11.67 11.97
CA GLY A 270 8.90 12.51 12.13
C GLY A 270 7.90 12.31 10.98
N TYR A 271 6.64 12.22 11.33
CA TYR A 271 5.52 12.13 10.40
C TYR A 271 4.61 13.34 10.57
N VAL A 272 4.02 13.78 9.47
CA VAL A 272 2.94 14.76 9.48
C VAL A 272 1.67 14.11 8.90
N LEU A 273 0.57 14.26 9.59
CA LEU A 273 -0.73 13.79 9.14
C LEU A 273 -1.62 14.98 8.82
N PHE A 274 -2.26 14.94 7.66
CA PHE A 274 -3.29 15.90 7.29
C PHE A 274 -4.63 15.17 7.17
N ALA A 275 -5.64 15.64 7.89
CA ALA A 275 -6.96 15.04 7.88
C ALA A 275 -8.02 16.03 7.42
N ILE A 276 -8.78 15.66 6.40
CA ILE A 276 -9.97 16.41 5.94
C ILE A 276 -11.20 15.57 6.18
N ARG A 277 -12.24 16.16 6.72
CA ARG A 277 -13.57 15.58 6.79
C ARG A 277 -14.46 16.22 5.73
N LYS A 278 -15.08 15.40 4.86
CA LYS A 278 -16.06 15.91 3.91
C LYS A 278 -17.23 16.56 4.66
N PRO A 279 -17.50 17.86 4.41
CA PRO A 279 -18.56 18.54 5.11
C PRO A 279 -19.92 17.88 4.89
N SER A 280 -20.85 18.09 5.82
CA SER A 280 -22.24 17.71 5.61
C SER A 280 -22.88 18.67 4.62
N ASP A 281 -23.63 18.15 3.67
CA ASP A 281 -24.46 18.94 2.74
C ASP A 281 -25.65 19.63 3.47
N ARG A 282 -25.44 20.11 4.70
CA ARG A 282 -26.46 20.91 5.38
C ARG A 282 -26.25 22.37 5.03
N PRO A 283 -27.30 23.04 4.57
CA PRO A 283 -27.29 24.48 4.37
C PRO A 283 -27.04 25.23 5.67
#